data_1f89b26819af636a119b043a5a46344c
#
_entry.id   1f89b26819af636a119b043a5a46344c
#
_cell.length_a   1.000
_cell.length_b   1.000
_cell.length_c   1.000
_cell.angle_alpha   90.00
_cell.angle_beta   90.00
_cell.angle_gamma   90.00
#
_symmetry.space_group_name_H-M   'P 1'
#
loop_
_entity.id
_entity.type
_entity.pdbx_description
1 polymer ?
#
loop_
_entity_poly.entity_id
_entity_poly.type
_entity_poly.pdbx_seq_one_letter_code
_entity_poly.pdbx_strand_id
1 'polypeptide(L)'
;MPGPDALMAGRDSSFAGGLATFTIRRLSMNHYQRRDCLRLGAAAAAGLYLGSASAQARFTIRYNHVLGPAEPYHEGFLSWARRVDERTRGAVRIEVFHSAQLGREEDIIEQLRQGAPLGQNTDAARLGNFVPSIAVLNAPYLMESVDEVARLRESPTVRQWTDELAQRHGLRVLSFGWVQGHRHFFTNRPIRRPDDLRGLRIRTPPAPVWQESIRALGAAPVAMAFGEMFPALQQRAIDGVELVYNNIPAGRFWEVLRYANETRHITLVNFQVISARFFDSLPREFQQVLVEEADRAGLETSRRIQALEAEVRQQIRARGMTIVEDVDLPAFRRAGERAYEVLNLAEQRRAVFRDLGRS
;
A
#
# COMPACT_ATOMS: atom_id res chain seq x y z
N MET A 1 -11.82 8.94 -58.30
CA MET A 1 -12.01 8.29 -59.61
C MET A 1 -10.62 7.84 -60.12
N PRO A 2 -10.47 6.67 -60.68
CA PRO A 2 -11.23 5.42 -60.50
C PRO A 2 -10.34 4.27 -60.02
N GLY A 3 -10.97 3.21 -59.49
CA GLY A 3 -10.47 1.86 -59.62
C GLY A 3 -10.78 1.32 -61.03
N PRO A 4 -10.85 0.03 -61.32
CA PRO A 4 -10.77 -1.20 -60.53
C PRO A 4 -10.03 -2.37 -61.26
N ASP A 5 -10.19 -3.61 -60.74
CA ASP A 5 -10.25 -4.91 -61.44
C ASP A 5 -8.93 -5.51 -61.97
N ALA A 6 -8.65 -6.75 -61.99
CA ALA A 6 -9.38 -7.99 -61.87
C ALA A 6 -8.45 -9.18 -62.19
N LEU A 7 -8.91 -10.37 -61.91
CA LEU A 7 -8.74 -11.64 -62.63
C LEU A 7 -7.58 -12.56 -62.32
N MET A 8 -7.92 -13.67 -61.63
CA MET A 8 -8.29 -14.96 -62.20
C MET A 8 -7.20 -15.97 -62.54
N ALA A 9 -7.52 -17.20 -62.16
CA ALA A 9 -7.12 -18.50 -62.71
C ALA A 9 -5.80 -19.07 -62.12
N GLY A 10 -5.76 -20.21 -61.48
CA GLY A 10 -6.41 -21.47 -61.71
C GLY A 10 -5.34 -22.51 -62.01
N ARG A 11 -5.30 -23.60 -61.29
CA ARG A 11 -5.13 -24.92 -61.86
C ARG A 11 -5.03 -26.03 -60.83
N ASP A 12 -5.86 -27.00 -61.02
CA ASP A 12 -5.87 -28.35 -60.47
C ASP A 12 -4.55 -29.08 -60.59
N SER A 13 -4.21 -29.92 -59.64
CA SER A 13 -3.67 -31.23 -59.91
C SER A 13 -4.02 -32.24 -58.79
N SER A 14 -4.88 -33.14 -59.14
CA SER A 14 -5.17 -34.40 -58.49
C SER A 14 -3.94 -35.28 -58.32
N PHE A 15 -3.80 -35.94 -57.20
CA PHE A 15 -3.10 -37.23 -57.11
C PHE A 15 -3.92 -38.18 -56.21
N ALA A 16 -4.39 -39.22 -56.87
CA ALA A 16 -5.01 -40.40 -56.29
C ALA A 16 -3.89 -41.35 -55.83
N GLY A 17 -4.19 -42.12 -54.82
CA GLY A 17 -3.43 -43.35 -54.61
C GLY A 17 -3.40 -43.88 -53.16
N GLY A 18 -4.09 -44.95 -52.91
CA GLY A 18 -3.66 -45.95 -51.97
C GLY A 18 -4.55 -46.21 -50.73
N LEU A 19 -5.70 -46.85 -50.93
CA LEU A 19 -6.43 -47.56 -49.90
C LEU A 19 -5.69 -48.84 -49.50
N ALA A 20 -5.03 -48.83 -48.33
CA ALA A 20 -4.54 -50.07 -47.72
C ALA A 20 -5.60 -50.60 -46.78
N THR A 21 -6.23 -51.70 -47.18
CA THR A 21 -7.24 -52.44 -46.41
C THR A 21 -6.55 -53.23 -45.31
N PHE A 22 -6.65 -52.78 -44.06
CA PHE A 22 -6.24 -53.55 -42.88
C PHE A 22 -7.37 -54.47 -42.44
N THR A 23 -7.21 -55.78 -42.65
CA THR A 23 -8.11 -56.82 -42.17
C THR A 23 -7.94 -57.01 -40.67
N ILE A 24 -8.89 -56.55 -39.87
CA ILE A 24 -8.89 -56.77 -38.42
C ILE A 24 -9.42 -58.22 -38.18
N ARG A 25 -8.50 -59.09 -37.77
CA ARG A 25 -8.82 -60.37 -37.18
C ARG A 25 -9.58 -60.17 -35.86
N ARG A 26 -10.82 -60.57 -35.76
CA ARG A 26 -11.56 -60.62 -34.49
C ARG A 26 -10.94 -61.69 -33.59
N LEU A 27 -10.24 -61.25 -32.55
CA LEU A 27 -9.94 -62.12 -31.42
C LEU A 27 -11.12 -62.10 -30.45
N SER A 28 -11.76 -63.31 -30.33
CA SER A 28 -12.79 -63.51 -29.33
C SER A 28 -12.21 -63.53 -27.93
N MET A 29 -12.42 -62.49 -27.19
CA MET A 29 -12.01 -62.40 -25.76
C MET A 29 -13.11 -63.05 -24.90
N ASN A 30 -12.71 -63.96 -24.02
CA ASN A 30 -13.53 -64.64 -23.04
C ASN A 30 -14.17 -63.65 -22.06
N HIS A 31 -15.45 -63.90 -21.70
CA HIS A 31 -16.27 -63.07 -20.82
C HIS A 31 -15.66 -62.75 -19.45
N TYR A 32 -14.64 -63.50 -19.00
CA TYR A 32 -13.96 -63.26 -17.73
C TYR A 32 -12.94 -62.09 -17.76
N GLN A 33 -12.31 -61.82 -18.87
CA GLN A 33 -11.32 -60.75 -19.00
C GLN A 33 -11.94 -59.34 -19.12
N ARG A 34 -13.20 -59.25 -19.53
CA ARG A 34 -13.89 -57.94 -19.67
C ARG A 34 -14.22 -57.28 -18.31
N ARG A 35 -14.49 -58.09 -17.28
CA ARG A 35 -14.82 -57.58 -15.94
C ARG A 35 -13.59 -57.06 -15.17
N ASP A 36 -12.43 -57.66 -15.40
CA ASP A 36 -11.20 -57.23 -14.73
C ASP A 36 -10.58 -56.00 -15.38
N CYS A 37 -10.68 -55.83 -16.69
CA CYS A 37 -10.29 -54.59 -17.38
C CYS A 37 -11.17 -53.38 -16.99
N LEU A 38 -12.47 -53.59 -16.73
CA LEU A 38 -13.35 -52.53 -16.27
C LEU A 38 -13.11 -52.15 -14.81
N ARG A 39 -12.65 -53.07 -13.95
CA ARG A 39 -12.30 -52.78 -12.56
C ARG A 39 -10.95 -52.05 -12.43
N LEU A 40 -9.97 -52.38 -13.27
CA LEU A 40 -8.68 -51.69 -13.34
C LEU A 40 -8.79 -50.29 -13.98
N GLY A 41 -9.66 -50.10 -14.97
CA GLY A 41 -9.96 -48.82 -15.59
C GLY A 41 -10.69 -47.84 -14.63
N ALA A 42 -11.62 -48.36 -13.81
CA ALA A 42 -12.32 -47.55 -12.82
C ALA A 42 -11.44 -47.12 -11.64
N ALA A 43 -10.46 -47.95 -11.21
CA ALA A 43 -9.49 -47.60 -10.18
C ALA A 43 -8.46 -46.57 -10.66
N ALA A 44 -8.04 -46.65 -11.95
CA ALA A 44 -7.13 -45.68 -12.56
C ALA A 44 -7.81 -44.31 -12.82
N ALA A 45 -9.10 -44.31 -13.17
CA ALA A 45 -9.87 -43.07 -13.34
C ALA A 45 -10.18 -42.36 -12.00
N ALA A 46 -10.38 -43.13 -10.90
CA ALA A 46 -10.57 -42.56 -9.57
C ALA A 46 -9.26 -41.96 -8.97
N GLY A 47 -8.10 -42.50 -9.39
CA GLY A 47 -6.78 -42.00 -8.95
C GLY A 47 -6.32 -40.70 -9.66
N LEU A 48 -6.88 -40.38 -10.84
CA LEU A 48 -6.54 -39.17 -11.61
C LEU A 48 -7.47 -38.00 -11.35
N TYR A 49 -8.54 -38.16 -10.58
CA TYR A 49 -9.43 -37.08 -10.12
C TYR A 49 -9.11 -36.54 -8.73
N LEU A 50 -7.97 -36.93 -8.15
CA LEU A 50 -7.32 -36.14 -7.08
C LEU A 50 -6.47 -35.02 -7.70
N GLY A 51 -6.97 -34.48 -8.81
CA GLY A 51 -6.50 -33.24 -9.37
C GLY A 51 -6.70 -32.16 -8.31
N SER A 52 -5.62 -31.47 -8.00
CA SER A 52 -5.51 -30.27 -7.16
C SER A 52 -6.82 -29.49 -7.16
N ALA A 53 -7.71 -29.78 -6.22
CA ALA A 53 -8.73 -28.83 -5.83
C ALA A 53 -7.93 -27.62 -5.37
N SER A 54 -7.75 -26.65 -6.24
CA SER A 54 -7.32 -25.31 -5.86
C SER A 54 -8.27 -24.95 -4.73
N ALA A 55 -7.78 -25.05 -3.49
CA ALA A 55 -8.59 -24.76 -2.33
C ALA A 55 -9.03 -23.31 -2.49
N GLN A 56 -10.30 -23.12 -2.84
CA GLN A 56 -10.88 -21.79 -2.96
C GLN A 56 -10.68 -21.13 -1.61
N ALA A 57 -10.04 -19.95 -1.61
CA ALA A 57 -9.76 -19.23 -0.39
C ALA A 57 -11.06 -19.09 0.42
N ARG A 58 -11.06 -19.56 1.66
CA ARG A 58 -12.22 -19.49 2.55
C ARG A 58 -12.49 -18.05 2.99
N PHE A 59 -11.42 -17.27 3.10
CA PHE A 59 -11.45 -15.87 3.52
C PHE A 59 -10.65 -15.04 2.52
N THR A 60 -11.27 -14.01 1.95
CA THR A 60 -10.60 -13.09 1.02
C THR A 60 -10.66 -11.68 1.56
N ILE A 61 -9.51 -11.02 1.62
CA ILE A 61 -9.36 -9.60 1.97
C ILE A 61 -9.00 -8.84 0.69
N ARG A 62 -9.85 -7.94 0.26
CA ARG A 62 -9.53 -7.01 -0.82
C ARG A 62 -8.81 -5.81 -0.22
N TYR A 63 -7.50 -5.75 -0.42
CA TYR A 63 -6.61 -4.79 0.22
C TYR A 63 -6.29 -3.62 -0.70
N ASN A 64 -6.69 -2.40 -0.31
CA ASN A 64 -6.53 -1.18 -1.08
C ASN A 64 -5.37 -0.31 -0.58
N HIS A 65 -4.66 0.34 -1.51
CA HIS A 65 -3.75 1.43 -1.21
C HIS A 65 -3.71 2.45 -2.36
N VAL A 66 -3.32 3.69 -2.04
CA VAL A 66 -3.33 4.81 -3.01
C VAL A 66 -2.05 4.89 -3.86
N LEU A 67 -0.99 4.19 -3.45
CA LEU A 67 0.32 4.23 -4.08
C LEU A 67 0.33 3.48 -5.42
N GLY A 68 1.21 3.87 -6.33
CA GLY A 68 1.39 3.20 -7.62
C GLY A 68 2.10 1.84 -7.50
N PRO A 69 2.05 1.01 -8.56
CA PRO A 69 2.66 -0.32 -8.55
C PRO A 69 4.20 -0.28 -8.56
N ALA A 70 4.82 0.84 -8.90
CA ALA A 70 6.28 1.03 -8.84
C ALA A 70 6.81 1.40 -7.44
N GLU A 71 5.92 1.62 -6.48
CA GLU A 71 6.30 1.97 -5.11
C GLU A 71 6.80 0.73 -4.34
N PRO A 72 7.89 0.84 -3.55
CA PRO A 72 8.36 -0.27 -2.71
C PRO A 72 7.30 -0.84 -1.76
N TYR A 73 6.34 -0.01 -1.34
CA TYR A 73 5.20 -0.44 -0.52
C TYR A 73 4.32 -1.46 -1.22
N HIS A 74 4.07 -1.29 -2.53
CA HIS A 74 3.27 -2.27 -3.28
C HIS A 74 3.90 -3.66 -3.23
N GLU A 75 5.20 -3.75 -3.47
CA GLU A 75 5.96 -5.01 -3.33
C GLU A 75 5.88 -5.59 -1.92
N GLY A 76 5.93 -4.73 -0.90
CA GLY A 76 5.73 -5.11 0.50
C GLY A 76 4.37 -5.76 0.74
N PHE A 77 3.30 -5.17 0.21
CA PHE A 77 1.94 -5.71 0.32
C PHE A 77 1.79 -7.04 -0.43
N LEU A 78 2.37 -7.17 -1.62
CA LEU A 78 2.40 -8.44 -2.36
C LEU A 78 3.17 -9.51 -1.60
N SER A 79 4.28 -9.17 -0.96
CA SER A 79 5.07 -10.07 -0.13
C SER A 79 4.29 -10.54 1.12
N TRP A 80 3.59 -9.62 1.78
CA TRP A 80 2.66 -9.94 2.87
C TRP A 80 1.56 -10.90 2.41
N ALA A 81 0.88 -10.58 1.31
CA ALA A 81 -0.19 -11.38 0.74
C ALA A 81 0.25 -12.81 0.44
N ARG A 82 1.41 -12.97 -0.22
CA ARG A 82 1.99 -14.29 -0.54
C ARG A 82 2.28 -15.11 0.71
N ARG A 83 2.92 -14.52 1.73
CA ARG A 83 3.27 -15.22 2.97
C ARG A 83 2.04 -15.63 3.77
N VAL A 84 0.99 -14.82 3.77
CA VAL A 84 -0.29 -15.18 4.39
C VAL A 84 -0.91 -16.38 3.66
N ASP A 85 -0.96 -16.34 2.33
CA ASP A 85 -1.49 -17.46 1.52
C ASP A 85 -0.71 -18.76 1.79
N GLU A 86 0.62 -18.71 1.78
CA GLU A 86 1.51 -19.85 2.06
C GLU A 86 1.29 -20.42 3.47
N ARG A 87 1.31 -19.57 4.50
CA ARG A 87 1.19 -19.99 5.91
C ARG A 87 -0.21 -20.50 6.26
N THR A 88 -1.24 -20.00 5.57
CA THR A 88 -2.62 -20.48 5.75
C THR A 88 -3.01 -21.57 4.77
N ARG A 89 -2.08 -22.04 3.94
CA ARG A 89 -2.32 -23.07 2.89
C ARG A 89 -3.47 -22.70 1.96
N GLY A 90 -3.54 -21.43 1.58
CA GLY A 90 -4.58 -20.90 0.71
C GLY A 90 -5.91 -20.59 1.38
N ALA A 91 -6.05 -20.79 2.69
CA ALA A 91 -7.31 -20.52 3.39
C ALA A 91 -7.61 -19.02 3.52
N VAL A 92 -6.60 -18.18 3.62
CA VAL A 92 -6.71 -16.72 3.64
C VAL A 92 -5.96 -16.13 2.44
N ARG A 93 -6.65 -15.37 1.62
CA ARG A 93 -6.10 -14.67 0.46
C ARG A 93 -6.21 -13.17 0.64
N ILE A 94 -5.13 -12.45 0.35
CA ILE A 94 -5.11 -10.99 0.27
C ILE A 94 -4.97 -10.60 -1.21
N GLU A 95 -5.96 -9.92 -1.77
CA GLU A 95 -5.94 -9.37 -3.12
C GLU A 95 -5.57 -7.91 -3.04
N VAL A 96 -4.38 -7.55 -3.53
CA VAL A 96 -3.83 -6.19 -3.41
C VAL A 96 -4.24 -5.32 -4.59
N PHE A 97 -4.88 -4.20 -4.31
CA PHE A 97 -5.35 -3.19 -5.26
C PHE A 97 -4.58 -1.88 -5.06
N HIS A 98 -3.78 -1.49 -6.04
CA HIS A 98 -2.97 -0.27 -6.02
C HIS A 98 -3.74 0.95 -6.59
N SER A 99 -3.14 2.14 -6.50
CA SER A 99 -3.65 3.38 -7.15
C SER A 99 -5.12 3.69 -6.85
N ALA A 100 -5.58 3.38 -5.64
CA ALA A 100 -6.95 3.61 -5.20
C ALA A 100 -8.03 2.91 -6.05
N GLN A 101 -7.73 1.75 -6.64
CA GLN A 101 -8.66 1.03 -7.53
C GLN A 101 -9.98 0.66 -6.86
N LEU A 102 -10.02 0.47 -5.54
CA LEU A 102 -11.26 0.18 -4.82
C LEU A 102 -11.98 1.44 -4.33
N GLY A 103 -11.32 2.58 -4.36
CA GLY A 103 -11.86 3.86 -3.91
C GLY A 103 -10.86 4.71 -3.13
N ARG A 104 -11.31 5.89 -2.73
CA ARG A 104 -10.54 6.78 -1.86
C ARG A 104 -10.33 6.14 -0.50
N GLU A 105 -9.27 6.53 0.17
CA GLU A 105 -8.87 6.01 1.47
C GLU A 105 -9.96 6.16 2.52
N GLU A 106 -10.59 7.33 2.56
CA GLU A 106 -11.67 7.67 3.48
C GLU A 106 -12.91 6.77 3.26
N ASP A 107 -13.26 6.52 1.99
CA ASP A 107 -14.42 5.69 1.61
C ASP A 107 -14.20 4.22 2.01
N ILE A 108 -12.97 3.72 1.83
CA ILE A 108 -12.63 2.35 2.26
C ILE A 108 -12.63 2.22 3.77
N ILE A 109 -12.09 3.20 4.50
CA ILE A 109 -12.11 3.22 5.97
C ILE A 109 -13.56 3.14 6.48
N GLU A 110 -14.48 3.88 5.87
CA GLU A 110 -15.88 3.82 6.27
C GLU A 110 -16.53 2.45 6.00
N GLN A 111 -16.20 1.80 4.87
CA GLN A 111 -16.67 0.44 4.56
C GLN A 111 -16.08 -0.59 5.56
N LEU A 112 -14.83 -0.41 6.00
CA LEU A 112 -14.22 -1.26 7.04
C LEU A 112 -15.00 -1.19 8.35
N ARG A 113 -15.39 0.01 8.76
CA ARG A 113 -16.21 0.24 9.96
C ARG A 113 -17.55 -0.48 9.89
N GLN A 114 -18.13 -0.57 8.71
CA GLN A 114 -19.38 -1.27 8.44
C GLN A 114 -19.24 -2.80 8.37
N GLY A 115 -18.01 -3.32 8.43
CA GLY A 115 -17.75 -4.77 8.47
C GLY A 115 -17.36 -5.39 7.13
N ALA A 116 -17.08 -4.59 6.10
CA ALA A 116 -16.67 -5.12 4.79
C ALA A 116 -15.35 -5.90 4.89
N PRO A 117 -15.19 -7.02 4.14
CA PRO A 117 -13.96 -7.82 4.10
C PRO A 117 -12.89 -7.13 3.24
N LEU A 118 -12.58 -5.90 3.59
CA LEU A 118 -11.60 -5.05 2.95
C LEU A 118 -10.39 -4.83 3.85
N GLY A 119 -9.30 -4.33 3.28
CA GLY A 119 -8.14 -3.79 3.98
C GLY A 119 -7.70 -2.47 3.36
N GLN A 120 -7.04 -1.63 4.16
CA GLN A 120 -6.57 -0.32 3.73
C GLN A 120 -5.21 0.00 4.34
N ASN A 121 -4.28 0.49 3.51
CA ASN A 121 -3.11 1.20 3.98
C ASN A 121 -3.50 2.64 4.29
N THR A 122 -3.36 3.06 5.54
CA THR A 122 -3.72 4.40 6.01
C THR A 122 -2.67 4.98 6.95
N ASP A 123 -2.97 6.08 7.60
CA ASP A 123 -2.07 6.78 8.53
C ASP A 123 -2.75 7.13 9.86
N ALA A 124 -1.93 7.42 10.87
CA ALA A 124 -2.42 7.80 12.21
C ALA A 124 -3.28 9.07 12.17
N ALA A 125 -3.01 9.97 11.24
CA ALA A 125 -3.75 11.23 11.13
C ALA A 125 -5.21 11.03 10.73
N ARG A 126 -5.46 10.11 9.77
CA ARG A 126 -6.82 9.73 9.37
C ARG A 126 -7.53 8.93 10.45
N LEU A 127 -6.82 8.02 11.11
CA LEU A 127 -7.34 7.27 12.26
C LEU A 127 -7.68 8.19 13.43
N GLY A 128 -7.00 9.34 13.53
CA GLY A 128 -7.29 10.40 14.48
C GLY A 128 -8.67 11.07 14.34
N ASN A 129 -9.35 10.89 13.20
CA ASN A 129 -10.75 11.30 13.06
C ASN A 129 -11.71 10.47 13.94
N PHE A 130 -11.27 9.28 14.38
CA PHE A 130 -12.02 8.36 15.21
C PHE A 130 -11.48 8.33 16.64
N VAL A 131 -10.15 8.25 16.81
CA VAL A 131 -9.44 8.30 18.10
C VAL A 131 -8.43 9.44 18.02
N PRO A 132 -8.77 10.67 18.45
CA PRO A 132 -7.94 11.85 18.27
C PRO A 132 -6.51 11.70 18.78
N SER A 133 -6.30 10.96 19.86
CA SER A 133 -4.99 10.74 20.46
C SER A 133 -3.97 10.08 19.52
N ILE A 134 -4.41 9.15 18.65
CA ILE A 134 -3.49 8.43 17.76
C ILE A 134 -2.90 9.34 16.68
N ALA A 135 -3.56 10.48 16.37
CA ALA A 135 -3.09 11.44 15.37
C ALA A 135 -1.69 11.99 15.70
N VAL A 136 -1.31 11.99 16.99
CA VAL A 136 0.02 12.45 17.42
C VAL A 136 1.15 11.72 16.70
N LEU A 137 0.95 10.45 16.31
CA LEU A 137 1.96 9.63 15.63
C LEU A 137 2.33 10.16 14.22
N ASN A 138 1.55 11.08 13.66
CA ASN A 138 1.89 11.82 12.45
C ASN A 138 2.03 13.33 12.67
N ALA A 139 2.23 13.76 13.92
CA ALA A 139 2.53 15.16 14.23
C ALA A 139 4.00 15.53 13.93
N PRO A 140 4.32 16.81 13.73
CA PRO A 140 5.66 17.26 13.34
C PRO A 140 6.74 16.83 14.33
N TYR A 141 7.84 16.28 13.81
CA TYR A 141 9.06 15.99 14.59
C TYR A 141 8.84 15.07 15.82
N LEU A 142 7.79 14.25 15.84
CA LEU A 142 7.54 13.32 16.93
C LEU A 142 8.57 12.18 16.95
N MET A 143 8.77 11.55 15.80
CA MET A 143 9.67 10.41 15.62
C MET A 143 10.79 10.75 14.65
N GLU A 144 11.98 10.18 14.90
CA GLU A 144 13.18 10.49 14.12
C GLU A 144 13.76 9.28 13.39
N SER A 145 13.33 8.07 13.75
CA SER A 145 13.90 6.85 13.18
C SER A 145 12.89 5.70 13.06
N VAL A 146 13.22 4.73 12.18
CA VAL A 146 12.48 3.46 12.07
C VAL A 146 12.54 2.66 13.36
N ASP A 147 13.66 2.75 14.10
CA ASP A 147 13.82 2.02 15.36
C ASP A 147 12.91 2.57 16.46
N GLU A 148 12.65 3.88 16.48
CA GLU A 148 11.66 4.47 17.39
C GLU A 148 10.25 3.95 17.08
N VAL A 149 9.88 3.87 15.80
CA VAL A 149 8.59 3.30 15.37
C VAL A 149 8.48 1.83 15.77
N ALA A 150 9.56 1.06 15.61
CA ALA A 150 9.58 -0.36 16.02
C ALA A 150 9.34 -0.52 17.53
N ARG A 151 9.92 0.36 18.37
CA ARG A 151 9.68 0.36 19.84
C ARG A 151 8.24 0.73 20.20
N LEU A 152 7.61 1.65 19.47
CA LEU A 152 6.22 2.02 19.71
C LEU A 152 5.22 0.88 19.50
N ARG A 153 5.58 -0.16 18.76
CA ARG A 153 4.74 -1.35 18.62
C ARG A 153 4.46 -2.04 19.97
N GLU A 154 5.40 -1.94 20.89
CA GLU A 154 5.27 -2.48 22.25
C GLU A 154 4.65 -1.47 23.23
N SER A 155 4.37 -0.23 22.78
CA SER A 155 3.86 0.85 23.62
C SER A 155 2.46 0.53 24.15
N PRO A 156 2.26 0.54 25.48
CA PRO A 156 0.94 0.40 26.08
C PRO A 156 -0.02 1.50 25.63
N THR A 157 0.50 2.71 25.50
CA THR A 157 -0.28 3.90 25.06
C THR A 157 -0.84 3.71 23.65
N VAL A 158 0.01 3.30 22.69
CA VAL A 158 -0.44 3.08 21.31
C VAL A 158 -1.38 1.89 21.23
N ARG A 159 -1.13 0.83 22.00
CA ARG A 159 -2.02 -0.34 22.08
C ARG A 159 -3.42 0.07 22.57
N GLN A 160 -3.51 0.90 23.60
CA GLN A 160 -4.80 1.41 24.09
C GLN A 160 -5.57 2.12 22.95
N TRP A 161 -4.92 2.99 22.17
CA TRP A 161 -5.57 3.71 21.08
C TRP A 161 -6.00 2.79 19.93
N THR A 162 -5.19 1.79 19.59
CA THR A 162 -5.56 0.82 18.55
C THR A 162 -6.66 -0.14 18.99
N ASP A 163 -6.73 -0.48 20.28
CA ASP A 163 -7.83 -1.25 20.84
C ASP A 163 -9.14 -0.44 20.86
N GLU A 164 -9.08 0.86 21.16
CA GLU A 164 -10.21 1.76 21.05
C GLU A 164 -10.74 1.85 19.61
N LEU A 165 -9.85 1.97 18.61
CA LEU A 165 -10.23 1.92 17.20
C LEU A 165 -11.01 0.64 16.86
N ALA A 166 -10.53 -0.51 17.34
CA ALA A 166 -11.20 -1.78 17.07
C ALA A 166 -12.56 -1.89 17.78
N GLN A 167 -12.60 -1.59 19.06
CA GLN A 167 -13.79 -1.81 19.92
C GLN A 167 -14.92 -0.82 19.64
N ARG A 168 -14.58 0.46 19.42
CA ARG A 168 -15.58 1.53 19.27
C ARG A 168 -15.87 1.90 17.84
N HIS A 169 -14.87 1.71 16.94
CA HIS A 169 -14.97 2.21 15.58
C HIS A 169 -14.90 1.10 14.51
N GLY A 170 -14.74 -0.16 14.91
CA GLY A 170 -14.73 -1.29 13.99
C GLY A 170 -13.48 -1.39 13.11
N LEU A 171 -12.40 -0.71 13.49
CA LEU A 171 -11.14 -0.63 12.74
C LEU A 171 -10.04 -1.41 13.47
N ARG A 172 -9.69 -2.60 12.99
CA ARG A 172 -8.59 -3.41 13.52
C ARG A 172 -7.27 -3.03 12.84
N VAL A 173 -6.34 -2.50 13.60
CA VAL A 173 -4.95 -2.31 13.18
C VAL A 173 -4.23 -3.65 13.24
N LEU A 174 -3.72 -4.13 12.12
CA LEU A 174 -2.90 -5.34 12.04
C LEU A 174 -1.43 -5.02 12.32
N SER A 175 -0.95 -3.90 11.78
CA SER A 175 0.44 -3.46 11.92
C SER A 175 0.52 -1.95 11.68
N PHE A 176 1.47 -1.28 12.36
CA PHE A 176 1.84 0.11 12.08
C PHE A 176 3.38 0.31 11.99
N GLY A 177 4.13 -0.79 11.89
CA GLY A 177 5.59 -0.75 11.71
C GLY A 177 6.06 -0.41 10.28
N TRP A 178 5.19 0.16 9.45
CA TRP A 178 5.46 0.50 8.06
C TRP A 178 5.89 1.95 7.93
N VAL A 179 7.21 2.20 7.84
CA VAL A 179 7.79 3.55 7.69
C VAL A 179 8.06 3.82 6.23
N GLN A 180 7.39 4.84 5.68
CA GLN A 180 7.56 5.25 4.27
C GLN A 180 8.71 6.23 4.08
N GLY A 181 9.30 6.75 5.15
CA GLY A 181 10.39 7.72 5.16
C GLY A 181 10.01 9.06 5.79
N HIS A 182 10.92 10.01 5.70
CA HIS A 182 10.66 11.37 6.14
C HIS A 182 9.92 12.17 5.07
N ARG A 183 8.95 12.97 5.49
CA ARG A 183 8.26 13.91 4.60
C ARG A 183 9.03 15.20 4.48
N HIS A 184 9.06 15.71 3.26
CA HIS A 184 9.74 16.91 2.84
C HIS A 184 8.81 17.79 2.03
N PHE A 185 9.08 19.10 1.95
CA PHE A 185 8.39 19.98 1.01
C PHE A 185 9.01 19.87 -0.39
N PHE A 186 8.17 19.62 -1.38
CA PHE A 186 8.54 19.65 -2.79
C PHE A 186 7.83 20.82 -3.45
N THR A 187 8.60 21.76 -4.02
CA THR A 187 8.11 23.08 -4.45
C THR A 187 8.80 23.56 -5.72
N ASN A 188 8.37 24.72 -6.24
CA ASN A 188 9.00 25.38 -7.37
C ASN A 188 9.90 26.58 -6.97
N ARG A 189 10.15 26.76 -5.68
CA ARG A 189 11.18 27.67 -5.12
C ARG A 189 11.88 26.98 -3.94
N PRO A 190 13.12 27.35 -3.62
CA PRO A 190 13.83 26.76 -2.47
C PRO A 190 13.19 27.21 -1.16
N ILE A 191 13.14 26.30 -0.20
CA ILE A 191 12.62 26.50 1.17
C ILE A 191 13.73 26.15 2.15
N ARG A 192 14.22 27.13 2.92
CA ARG A 192 15.27 26.96 3.94
C ARG A 192 14.77 27.21 5.35
N ARG A 193 13.70 28.00 5.50
CA ARG A 193 13.09 28.37 6.79
C ARG A 193 11.57 28.47 6.67
N PRO A 194 10.83 28.45 7.80
CA PRO A 194 9.36 28.53 7.77
C PRO A 194 8.80 29.74 7.00
N ASP A 195 9.48 30.89 7.08
CA ASP A 195 9.05 32.09 6.36
C ASP A 195 9.04 31.93 4.83
N ASP A 196 9.87 31.05 4.28
CA ASP A 196 9.89 30.78 2.86
C ASP A 196 8.63 30.04 2.37
N LEU A 197 7.86 29.44 3.30
CA LEU A 197 6.58 28.79 2.99
C LEU A 197 5.40 29.76 2.95
N ARG A 198 5.56 30.99 3.42
CA ARG A 198 4.44 31.96 3.45
C ARG A 198 3.83 32.19 2.09
N GLY A 199 2.50 32.11 2.03
CA GLY A 199 1.72 32.29 0.82
C GLY A 199 1.71 31.10 -0.14
N LEU A 200 2.46 30.02 0.13
CA LEU A 200 2.40 28.80 -0.66
C LEU A 200 1.22 27.93 -0.26
N ARG A 201 0.47 27.49 -1.26
CA ARG A 201 -0.58 26.48 -1.15
C ARG A 201 0.09 25.11 -1.25
N ILE A 202 0.17 24.43 -0.12
CA ILE A 202 0.83 23.11 -0.04
C ILE A 202 -0.23 22.03 0.12
N ARG A 203 -0.25 21.10 -0.81
CA ARG A 203 -1.12 19.93 -0.68
C ARG A 203 -0.71 19.08 0.51
N THR A 204 -1.70 18.66 1.28
CA THR A 204 -1.55 17.70 2.35
C THR A 204 -2.76 16.74 2.36
N PRO A 205 -2.68 15.54 3.00
CA PRO A 205 -3.83 14.67 3.14
C PRO A 205 -5.00 15.31 3.91
N PRO A 206 -6.25 14.85 3.70
CA PRO A 206 -7.44 15.46 4.32
C PRO A 206 -7.66 14.96 5.76
N ALA A 207 -6.77 15.34 6.70
CA ALA A 207 -6.94 15.11 8.12
C ALA A 207 -6.43 16.31 8.93
N PRO A 208 -7.02 16.61 10.11
CA PRO A 208 -6.68 17.80 10.89
C PRO A 208 -5.20 17.92 11.24
N VAL A 209 -4.55 16.85 11.71
CA VAL A 209 -3.13 16.90 12.10
C VAL A 209 -2.22 17.22 10.91
N TRP A 210 -2.53 16.75 9.70
CA TRP A 210 -1.80 17.10 8.50
C TRP A 210 -1.93 18.59 8.18
N GLN A 211 -3.16 19.11 8.20
CA GLN A 211 -3.44 20.50 7.86
C GLN A 211 -2.82 21.46 8.88
N GLU A 212 -2.99 21.19 10.18
CA GLU A 212 -2.42 22.03 11.23
C GLU A 212 -0.88 21.97 11.26
N SER A 213 -0.29 20.81 10.94
CA SER A 213 1.16 20.70 10.78
C SER A 213 1.68 21.64 9.70
N ILE A 214 1.06 21.62 8.52
CA ILE A 214 1.47 22.48 7.39
C ILE A 214 1.25 23.96 7.71
N ARG A 215 0.16 24.30 8.40
CA ARG A 215 -0.13 25.67 8.84
C ARG A 215 0.88 26.16 9.86
N ALA A 216 1.22 25.32 10.83
CA ALA A 216 2.23 25.64 11.85
C ALA A 216 3.61 25.86 11.23
N LEU A 217 3.96 25.09 10.19
CA LEU A 217 5.22 25.21 9.48
C LEU A 217 5.29 26.42 8.51
N GLY A 218 4.17 27.16 8.33
CA GLY A 218 4.15 28.44 7.63
C GLY A 218 3.45 28.47 6.29
N ALA A 219 2.93 27.34 5.77
CA ALA A 219 2.21 27.27 4.50
C ALA A 219 0.69 27.30 4.66
N ALA A 220 -0.03 27.50 3.56
CA ALA A 220 -1.47 27.31 3.47
C ALA A 220 -1.77 25.85 3.06
N PRO A 221 -2.35 25.03 3.94
CA PRO A 221 -2.66 23.64 3.59
C PRO A 221 -3.85 23.56 2.62
N VAL A 222 -3.71 22.70 1.61
CA VAL A 222 -4.79 22.32 0.70
C VAL A 222 -5.02 20.82 0.82
N ALA A 223 -6.13 20.45 1.45
CA ALA A 223 -6.51 19.06 1.65
C ALA A 223 -7.00 18.44 0.34
N MET A 224 -6.32 17.40 -0.15
CA MET A 224 -6.76 16.68 -1.34
C MET A 224 -6.22 15.25 -1.39
N ALA A 225 -6.91 14.36 -2.11
CA ALA A 225 -6.50 12.98 -2.28
C ALA A 225 -5.16 12.84 -3.04
N PHE A 226 -4.47 11.70 -2.86
CA PHE A 226 -3.14 11.49 -3.45
C PHE A 226 -3.15 11.59 -4.98
N GLY A 227 -4.13 10.99 -5.65
CA GLY A 227 -4.22 10.98 -7.12
C GLY A 227 -4.54 12.34 -7.75
N GLU A 228 -4.99 13.32 -6.96
CA GLU A 228 -5.35 14.65 -7.43
C GLU A 228 -4.15 15.62 -7.51
N MET A 229 -3.01 15.26 -6.91
CA MET A 229 -1.85 16.15 -6.76
C MET A 229 -1.20 16.56 -8.08
N PHE A 230 -0.93 15.59 -8.96
CA PHE A 230 -0.23 15.87 -10.21
C PHE A 230 -1.01 16.83 -11.11
N PRO A 231 -2.30 16.61 -11.41
CA PRO A 231 -3.09 17.58 -12.18
C PRO A 231 -3.23 18.94 -11.48
N ALA A 232 -3.34 18.98 -10.13
CA ALA A 232 -3.42 20.23 -9.38
C ALA A 232 -2.11 21.05 -9.47
N LEU A 233 -0.95 20.41 -9.45
CA LEU A 233 0.36 21.04 -9.69
C LEU A 233 0.49 21.54 -11.12
N GLN A 234 0.10 20.72 -12.09
CA GLN A 234 0.14 21.07 -13.51
C GLN A 234 -0.74 22.30 -13.83
N GLN A 235 -1.91 22.38 -13.21
CA GLN A 235 -2.84 23.50 -13.34
C GLN A 235 -2.50 24.69 -12.43
N ARG A 236 -1.43 24.58 -11.62
CA ARG A 236 -1.04 25.59 -10.62
C ARG A 236 -2.15 25.91 -9.60
N ALA A 237 -3.03 24.96 -9.31
CA ALA A 237 -4.01 25.06 -8.24
C ALA A 237 -3.34 24.98 -6.85
N ILE A 238 -2.18 24.32 -6.78
CA ILE A 238 -1.29 24.26 -5.63
C ILE A 238 0.14 24.62 -6.05
N ASP A 239 0.95 25.09 -5.10
CA ASP A 239 2.32 25.57 -5.33
C ASP A 239 3.38 24.53 -4.96
N GLY A 240 2.96 23.48 -4.26
CA GLY A 240 3.81 22.37 -3.85
C GLY A 240 3.05 21.30 -3.08
N VAL A 241 3.80 20.29 -2.67
CA VAL A 241 3.30 19.13 -1.92
C VAL A 241 4.27 18.79 -0.79
N GLU A 242 3.80 18.12 0.26
CA GLU A 242 4.66 17.45 1.22
C GLU A 242 4.54 15.94 1.04
N LEU A 243 5.68 15.29 0.78
CA LEU A 243 5.78 13.89 0.39
C LEU A 243 7.07 13.26 0.92
N VAL A 244 7.17 11.95 0.79
CA VAL A 244 8.43 11.21 0.95
C VAL A 244 9.14 11.07 -0.40
N TYR A 245 10.44 10.82 -0.38
CA TYR A 245 11.26 10.74 -1.58
C TYR A 245 10.76 9.71 -2.61
N ASN A 246 10.36 8.52 -2.18
CA ASN A 246 9.93 7.45 -3.08
C ASN A 246 8.68 7.79 -3.91
N ASN A 247 7.83 8.71 -3.44
CA ASN A 247 6.66 9.15 -4.21
C ASN A 247 7.06 9.96 -5.46
N ILE A 248 8.23 10.61 -5.45
CA ILE A 248 8.63 11.53 -6.53
C ILE A 248 8.86 10.77 -7.84
N PRO A 249 9.71 9.71 -7.90
CA PRO A 249 9.85 8.93 -9.13
C PRO A 249 8.58 8.19 -9.52
N ALA A 250 7.85 7.62 -8.57
CA ALA A 250 6.64 6.85 -8.84
C ALA A 250 5.53 7.71 -9.49
N GLY A 251 5.39 8.98 -9.04
CA GLY A 251 4.43 9.94 -9.59
C GLY A 251 5.00 10.87 -10.64
N ARG A 252 6.29 10.73 -11.02
CA ARG A 252 7.00 11.61 -11.98
C ARG A 252 6.91 13.09 -11.61
N PHE A 253 6.88 13.41 -10.32
CA PHE A 253 6.68 14.79 -9.83
C PHE A 253 7.80 15.76 -10.24
N TRP A 254 8.98 15.27 -10.66
CA TRP A 254 10.03 16.12 -11.26
C TRP A 254 9.59 16.86 -12.54
N GLU A 255 8.50 16.45 -13.18
CA GLU A 255 7.97 17.16 -14.36
C GLU A 255 7.33 18.50 -13.98
N VAL A 256 6.80 18.60 -12.78
CA VAL A 256 6.02 19.75 -12.29
C VAL A 256 6.62 20.45 -11.06
N LEU A 257 7.62 19.85 -10.43
CA LEU A 257 8.32 20.38 -9.25
C LEU A 257 9.83 20.48 -9.49
N ARG A 258 10.51 21.45 -8.85
CA ARG A 258 11.93 21.74 -9.07
C ARG A 258 12.80 21.52 -7.83
N TYR A 259 12.26 21.65 -6.64
CA TYR A 259 13.04 21.58 -5.40
C TYR A 259 12.50 20.50 -4.47
N ALA A 260 13.42 19.74 -3.89
CA ALA A 260 13.20 18.88 -2.73
C ALA A 260 13.84 19.56 -1.52
N ASN A 261 13.06 20.05 -0.58
CA ASN A 261 13.57 20.78 0.57
C ASN A 261 13.56 19.87 1.79
N GLU A 262 14.74 19.52 2.32
CA GLU A 262 14.91 18.47 3.33
C GLU A 262 14.49 18.89 4.74
N THR A 263 13.24 19.27 4.89
CA THR A 263 12.66 19.68 6.18
C THR A 263 12.45 18.54 7.16
N ARG A 264 12.34 17.28 6.69
CA ARG A 264 12.16 16.08 7.54
C ARG A 264 11.11 16.27 8.62
N HIS A 265 10.03 16.98 8.28
CA HIS A 265 9.09 17.51 9.28
C HIS A 265 8.17 16.45 9.88
N ILE A 266 7.98 15.29 9.20
CA ILE A 266 7.20 14.17 9.73
C ILE A 266 7.86 12.86 9.29
N THR A 267 8.02 11.91 10.19
CA THR A 267 8.29 10.51 9.87
C THR A 267 6.96 9.85 9.53
N LEU A 268 6.79 9.45 8.26
CA LEU A 268 5.53 8.88 7.81
C LEU A 268 5.42 7.41 8.21
N VAL A 269 4.56 7.15 9.19
CA VAL A 269 4.20 5.81 9.65
C VAL A 269 2.83 5.46 9.12
N ASN A 270 2.73 4.31 8.47
CA ASN A 270 1.48 3.80 7.93
C ASN A 270 0.95 2.62 8.75
N PHE A 271 -0.36 2.50 8.71
CA PHE A 271 -1.15 1.52 9.42
C PHE A 271 -1.85 0.59 8.43
N GLN A 272 -1.76 -0.70 8.67
CA GLN A 272 -2.50 -1.69 7.90
C GLN A 272 -3.76 -2.03 8.67
N VAL A 273 -4.90 -1.62 8.13
CA VAL A 273 -6.19 -1.68 8.84
C VAL A 273 -7.16 -2.56 8.08
N ILE A 274 -7.91 -3.38 8.81
CA ILE A 274 -9.04 -4.16 8.28
C ILE A 274 -10.28 -3.96 9.16
N SER A 275 -11.43 -4.46 8.71
CA SER A 275 -12.63 -4.51 9.56
C SER A 275 -12.40 -5.35 10.80
N ALA A 276 -12.66 -4.80 12.00
CA ALA A 276 -12.60 -5.55 13.25
C ALA A 276 -13.57 -6.73 13.23
N ARG A 277 -14.81 -6.53 12.75
CA ARG A 277 -15.81 -7.59 12.61
C ARG A 277 -15.34 -8.73 11.71
N PHE A 278 -14.71 -8.41 10.59
CA PHE A 278 -14.17 -9.43 9.71
C PHE A 278 -12.99 -10.15 10.36
N PHE A 279 -12.05 -9.42 10.98
CA PHE A 279 -10.91 -10.01 11.68
C PHE A 279 -11.34 -10.99 12.77
N ASP A 280 -12.32 -10.61 13.59
CA ASP A 280 -12.82 -11.43 14.69
C ASP A 280 -13.57 -12.68 14.20
N SER A 281 -14.05 -12.69 12.95
CA SER A 281 -14.66 -13.88 12.31
C SER A 281 -13.64 -14.94 11.87
N LEU A 282 -12.35 -14.59 11.80
CA LEU A 282 -11.28 -15.49 11.41
C LEU A 282 -10.89 -16.42 12.58
N PRO A 283 -10.48 -17.67 12.30
CA PRO A 283 -9.80 -18.52 13.30
C PRO A 283 -8.59 -17.81 13.90
N ARG A 284 -8.33 -18.00 15.18
CA ARG A 284 -7.23 -17.33 15.90
C ARG A 284 -5.85 -17.55 15.25
N GLU A 285 -5.62 -18.75 14.72
CA GLU A 285 -4.38 -19.05 13.99
C GLU A 285 -4.20 -18.15 12.76
N PHE A 286 -5.28 -17.83 12.03
CA PHE A 286 -5.22 -16.95 10.85
C PHE A 286 -5.09 -15.47 11.25
N GLN A 287 -5.74 -15.07 12.34
CA GLN A 287 -5.54 -13.74 12.92
C GLN A 287 -4.06 -13.50 13.25
N GLN A 288 -3.42 -14.46 13.89
CA GLN A 288 -2.01 -14.39 14.25
C GLN A 288 -1.10 -14.32 13.01
N VAL A 289 -1.34 -15.17 12.02
CA VAL A 289 -0.58 -15.14 10.75
C VAL A 289 -0.69 -13.79 10.05
N LEU A 290 -1.89 -13.21 9.97
CA LEU A 290 -2.11 -11.90 9.36
C LEU A 290 -1.27 -10.80 10.02
N VAL A 291 -1.25 -10.75 11.35
CA VAL A 291 -0.51 -9.75 12.12
C VAL A 291 1.01 -9.97 11.99
N GLU A 292 1.49 -11.17 12.24
CA GLU A 292 2.92 -11.49 12.19
C GLU A 292 3.53 -11.20 10.82
N GLU A 293 2.83 -11.57 9.74
CA GLU A 293 3.35 -11.34 8.39
C GLU A 293 3.20 -9.88 7.94
N ALA A 294 2.17 -9.15 8.43
CA ALA A 294 2.08 -7.71 8.22
C ALA A 294 3.25 -6.97 8.88
N ASP A 295 3.58 -7.33 10.10
CA ASP A 295 4.71 -6.76 10.84
C ASP A 295 6.05 -7.06 10.18
N ARG A 296 6.27 -8.31 9.78
CA ARG A 296 7.48 -8.72 9.08
C ARG A 296 7.64 -7.95 7.76
N ALA A 297 6.59 -7.94 6.94
CA ALA A 297 6.61 -7.22 5.66
C ALA A 297 6.84 -5.71 5.85
N GLY A 298 6.25 -5.12 6.89
CA GLY A 298 6.43 -3.72 7.23
C GLY A 298 7.88 -3.38 7.54
N LEU A 299 8.53 -4.17 8.39
CA LEU A 299 9.92 -3.95 8.77
C LEU A 299 10.87 -4.11 7.57
N GLU A 300 10.67 -5.16 6.76
CA GLU A 300 11.47 -5.41 5.56
C GLU A 300 11.31 -4.26 4.54
N THR A 301 10.07 -3.83 4.31
CA THR A 301 9.76 -2.72 3.40
C THR A 301 10.36 -1.40 3.89
N SER A 302 10.25 -1.10 5.18
CA SER A 302 10.83 0.11 5.78
C SER A 302 12.35 0.17 5.62
N ARG A 303 13.03 -0.94 5.89
CA ARG A 303 14.50 -1.05 5.68
C ARG A 303 14.90 -0.90 4.21
N ARG A 304 14.13 -1.51 3.31
CA ARG A 304 14.36 -1.35 1.85
C ARG A 304 14.21 0.10 1.42
N ILE A 305 13.19 0.80 1.90
CA ILE A 305 12.98 2.23 1.60
C ILE A 305 14.15 3.08 2.06
N GLN A 306 14.65 2.85 3.28
CA GLN A 306 15.84 3.54 3.79
C GLN A 306 17.07 3.29 2.91
N ALA A 307 17.29 2.04 2.49
CA ALA A 307 18.40 1.67 1.62
C ALA A 307 18.31 2.33 0.23
N LEU A 308 17.09 2.53 -0.29
CA LEU A 308 16.85 3.15 -1.61
C LEU A 308 16.91 4.69 -1.59
N GLU A 309 16.86 5.35 -0.44
CA GLU A 309 16.75 6.82 -0.36
C GLU A 309 17.89 7.54 -1.10
N ALA A 310 19.13 7.08 -0.94
CA ALA A 310 20.28 7.67 -1.63
C ALA A 310 20.18 7.57 -3.17
N GLU A 311 19.72 6.42 -3.66
CA GLU A 311 19.49 6.19 -5.09
C GLU A 311 18.37 7.09 -5.63
N VAL A 312 17.25 7.20 -4.91
CA VAL A 312 16.14 8.08 -5.28
C VAL A 312 16.57 9.55 -5.31
N ARG A 313 17.36 9.99 -4.34
CA ARG A 313 17.94 11.36 -4.33
C ARG A 313 18.81 11.60 -5.57
N GLN A 314 19.65 10.64 -5.94
CA GLN A 314 20.46 10.72 -7.16
C GLN A 314 19.57 10.76 -8.41
N GLN A 315 18.56 9.91 -8.49
CA GLN A 315 17.62 9.85 -9.60
C GLN A 315 16.89 11.18 -9.83
N ILE A 316 16.35 11.81 -8.77
CA ILE A 316 15.64 13.08 -8.90
C ILE A 316 16.57 14.24 -9.28
N ARG A 317 17.84 14.24 -8.79
CA ARG A 317 18.86 15.20 -9.26
C ARG A 317 19.13 15.03 -10.75
N ALA A 318 19.28 13.81 -11.24
CA ALA A 318 19.49 13.52 -12.65
C ALA A 318 18.29 13.95 -13.53
N ARG A 319 17.09 14.07 -12.93
CA ARG A 319 15.87 14.58 -13.57
C ARG A 319 15.71 16.10 -13.45
N GLY A 320 16.71 16.80 -12.94
CA GLY A 320 16.76 18.27 -12.87
C GLY A 320 16.13 18.86 -11.60
N MET A 321 15.83 18.06 -10.58
CA MET A 321 15.43 18.60 -9.27
C MET A 321 16.64 19.00 -8.44
N THR A 322 16.56 20.13 -7.76
CA THR A 322 17.55 20.60 -6.79
C THR A 322 17.15 20.13 -5.39
N ILE A 323 18.06 19.47 -4.68
CA ILE A 323 17.86 19.12 -3.27
C ILE A 323 18.45 20.25 -2.41
N VAL A 324 17.60 20.87 -1.60
CA VAL A 324 17.96 21.91 -0.63
C VAL A 324 18.25 21.23 0.70
N GLU A 325 19.52 21.10 1.04
CA GLU A 325 20.02 20.41 2.25
C GLU A 325 20.28 21.40 3.41
N ASP A 326 20.50 22.68 3.09
CA ASP A 326 20.80 23.76 4.03
C ASP A 326 19.52 24.36 4.66
N VAL A 327 18.67 23.48 5.23
CA VAL A 327 17.41 23.86 5.88
C VAL A 327 17.63 24.16 7.36
N ASP A 328 17.05 25.27 7.86
CA ASP A 328 17.04 25.62 9.29
C ASP A 328 16.06 24.69 10.05
N LEU A 329 16.48 23.44 10.27
CA LEU A 329 15.69 22.45 11.01
C LEU A 329 15.28 22.91 12.41
N PRO A 330 16.15 23.60 13.21
CA PRO A 330 15.74 24.16 14.48
C PRO A 330 14.56 25.13 14.38
N ALA A 331 14.52 26.00 13.36
CA ALA A 331 13.39 26.91 13.14
C ALA A 331 12.11 26.16 12.78
N PHE A 332 12.21 25.14 11.93
CA PHE A 332 11.08 24.28 11.58
C PHE A 332 10.56 23.48 12.78
N ARG A 333 11.44 22.95 13.65
CA ARG A 333 11.03 22.27 14.88
C ARG A 333 10.26 23.20 15.80
N ARG A 334 10.77 24.43 16.04
CA ARG A 334 10.05 25.44 16.84
C ARG A 334 8.69 25.79 16.25
N ALA A 335 8.61 25.96 14.94
CA ALA A 335 7.33 26.25 14.28
C ALA A 335 6.33 25.07 14.43
N GLY A 336 6.80 23.85 14.35
CA GLY A 336 5.98 22.64 14.51
C GLY A 336 5.32 22.47 15.88
N GLU A 337 5.88 23.08 16.95
CA GLU A 337 5.31 23.02 18.31
C GLU A 337 3.87 23.55 18.33
N ARG A 338 3.57 24.57 17.53
CA ARG A 338 2.22 25.13 17.46
C ARG A 338 1.14 24.13 17.03
N ALA A 339 1.49 23.13 16.23
CA ALA A 339 0.53 22.10 15.85
C ALA A 339 0.05 21.29 17.06
N TYR A 340 0.95 20.98 17.99
CA TYR A 340 0.61 20.27 19.23
C TYR A 340 -0.30 21.09 20.13
N GLU A 341 -0.09 22.41 20.21
CA GLU A 341 -0.91 23.32 20.99
C GLU A 341 -2.33 23.40 20.42
N VAL A 342 -2.46 23.69 19.12
CA VAL A 342 -3.75 23.86 18.44
C VAL A 342 -4.58 22.58 18.48
N LEU A 343 -3.94 21.41 18.37
CA LEU A 343 -4.60 20.10 18.33
C LEU A 343 -4.77 19.48 19.72
N ASN A 344 -4.30 20.13 20.79
CA ASN A 344 -4.28 19.61 22.16
C ASN A 344 -3.60 18.24 22.28
N LEU A 345 -2.49 18.02 21.58
CA LEU A 345 -1.74 16.76 21.52
C LEU A 345 -0.51 16.73 22.44
N ALA A 346 -0.30 17.74 23.29
CA ALA A 346 0.85 17.82 24.18
C ALA A 346 0.93 16.66 25.18
N GLU A 347 -0.19 16.21 25.71
CA GLU A 347 -0.24 15.07 26.64
C GLU A 347 0.07 13.75 25.93
N GLN A 348 -0.50 13.53 24.75
CA GLN A 348 -0.25 12.35 23.91
C GLN A 348 1.23 12.28 23.49
N ARG A 349 1.82 13.41 23.14
CA ARG A 349 3.25 13.50 22.85
C ARG A 349 4.10 13.07 24.07
N ARG A 350 3.78 13.57 25.26
CA ARG A 350 4.47 13.16 26.50
C ARG A 350 4.32 11.69 26.78
N ALA A 351 3.13 11.12 26.54
CA ALA A 351 2.89 9.69 26.69
C ALA A 351 3.76 8.86 25.75
N VAL A 352 3.80 9.23 24.46
CA VAL A 352 4.67 8.58 23.46
C VAL A 352 6.15 8.70 23.83
N PHE A 353 6.60 9.88 24.30
CA PHE A 353 7.99 10.08 24.71
C PHE A 353 8.36 9.22 25.92
N ARG A 354 7.48 9.10 26.92
CA ARG A 354 7.71 8.16 28.05
C ARG A 354 7.89 6.71 27.56
N ASP A 355 7.01 6.26 26.66
CA ASP A 355 7.09 4.89 26.13
C ASP A 355 8.37 4.68 25.28
N LEU A 356 8.89 5.71 24.67
CA LEU A 356 10.18 5.71 23.95
C LEU A 356 11.40 5.88 24.87
N GLY A 357 11.22 6.19 26.16
CA GLY A 357 12.31 6.52 27.07
C GLY A 357 12.95 7.89 26.79
N ARG A 358 12.16 8.83 26.22
CA ARG A 358 12.56 10.22 25.93
C ARG A 358 11.95 11.17 26.95
N SER A 359 12.67 12.22 27.32
CA SER A 359 12.21 13.31 28.19
C SER A 359 11.62 14.48 27.39
#